data_b45411babe043496a64e0212d2e4c56b
#
_entry.id   b45411babe043496a64e0212d2e4c56b
#
_cell.length_a   1.000
_cell.length_b   1.000
_cell.length_c   1.000
_cell.angle_alpha   90.00
_cell.angle_beta   90.00
_cell.angle_gamma   90.00
#
_symmetry.space_group_name_H-M   'P 1'
#
loop_
_entity.id
_entity.type
_entity.pdbx_description
1 polymer ?
#
loop_
_entity_poly.entity_id
_entity_poly.type
_entity_poly.pdbx_seq_one_letter_code
_entity_poly.pdbx_strand_id
1 'polypeptide(L)'
;MSLGQQLAPHLPFLRRYGRALTGSQTEGDQYVRATLEAIVAAPEEFPREVDPRLGLYRTFQAIWASSQPEAFGAASASGTDNEAIAQARLARIAPLSRQALLLTAMEGFTTEDAAYLIEASPDEVEELVAEALREIEQQTRSRVMIIEDEPLIAMDLEQIVRDLGHDVTGVAVTRDEAVALAMQDRPGLVLADIQLADDSSGIDAVKDILSEFNVPVIFITAFPERLLTGERPEPTFLITKPFQRSTVKAAISQALFFDEATVPEAAA
;
A
#
# COMPACT_ATOMS: atom_id res chain seq x y z
N MET A 1 13.92 -7.77 -35.49
CA MET A 1 13.87 -6.59 -34.60
C MET A 1 15.22 -6.47 -33.89
N SER A 2 15.77 -5.25 -33.74
CA SER A 2 16.98 -5.08 -32.93
C SER A 2 16.69 -5.30 -31.45
N LEU A 3 17.69 -5.66 -30.64
CA LEU A 3 17.51 -5.84 -29.18
C LEU A 3 16.89 -4.59 -28.54
N GLY A 4 17.36 -3.39 -28.92
CA GLY A 4 16.79 -2.14 -28.41
C GLY A 4 15.30 -1.94 -28.73
N GLN A 5 14.82 -2.39 -29.90
CA GLN A 5 13.39 -2.37 -30.23
C GLN A 5 12.57 -3.36 -29.40
N GLN A 6 13.17 -4.47 -28.98
CA GLN A 6 12.51 -5.45 -28.11
C GLN A 6 12.44 -4.95 -26.67
N LEU A 7 13.44 -4.24 -26.18
CA LEU A 7 13.52 -3.76 -24.79
C LEU A 7 12.74 -2.45 -24.56
N ALA A 8 12.63 -1.60 -25.57
CA ALA A 8 12.00 -0.28 -25.43
C ALA A 8 10.61 -0.28 -24.77
N PRO A 9 9.67 -1.20 -25.08
CA PRO A 9 8.35 -1.26 -24.45
C PRO A 9 8.40 -1.55 -22.96
N HIS A 10 9.47 -2.17 -22.45
CA HIS A 10 9.61 -2.60 -21.06
C HIS A 10 10.31 -1.56 -20.17
N LEU A 11 10.94 -0.54 -20.75
CA LEU A 11 11.69 0.48 -19.99
C LEU A 11 10.83 1.31 -19.03
N PRO A 12 9.59 1.72 -19.34
CA PRO A 12 8.76 2.43 -18.38
C PRO A 12 8.45 1.58 -17.12
N PHE A 13 8.26 0.28 -17.30
CA PHE A 13 8.01 -0.66 -16.20
C PHE A 13 9.29 -0.86 -15.37
N LEU A 14 10.44 -1.05 -16.00
CA LEU A 14 11.71 -1.16 -15.29
C LEU A 14 12.05 0.09 -14.47
N ARG A 15 11.77 1.29 -15.01
CA ARG A 15 11.92 2.54 -14.26
C ARG A 15 11.00 2.60 -13.04
N ARG A 16 9.74 2.19 -13.18
CA ARG A 16 8.79 2.08 -12.06
C ARG A 16 9.32 1.12 -10.99
N TYR A 17 9.77 -0.07 -11.41
CA TYR A 17 10.38 -1.06 -10.53
C TYR A 17 11.61 -0.51 -9.80
N GLY A 18 12.55 0.08 -10.51
CA GLY A 18 13.75 0.70 -9.93
C GLY A 18 13.43 1.75 -8.87
N ARG A 19 12.43 2.61 -9.11
CA ARG A 19 11.95 3.59 -8.13
C ARG A 19 11.35 2.95 -6.90
N ALA A 20 10.48 1.94 -7.07
CA ALA A 20 9.87 1.23 -5.96
C ALA A 20 10.91 0.48 -5.12
N LEU A 21 11.95 -0.05 -5.77
CA LEU A 21 13.02 -0.78 -5.11
C LEU A 21 13.96 0.13 -4.31
N THR A 22 14.34 1.28 -4.86
CA THR A 22 15.27 2.25 -4.24
C THR A 22 14.58 3.26 -3.32
N GLY A 23 13.27 3.47 -3.49
CA GLY A 23 12.56 4.57 -2.85
C GLY A 23 12.89 5.95 -3.43
N SER A 24 13.68 6.04 -4.52
CA SER A 24 14.17 7.28 -5.11
C SER A 24 14.08 7.23 -6.63
N GLN A 25 13.47 8.26 -7.23
CA GLN A 25 13.44 8.38 -8.69
C GLN A 25 14.85 8.49 -9.28
N THR A 26 15.68 9.31 -8.67
CA THR A 26 17.05 9.58 -9.16
C THR A 26 17.90 8.31 -9.12
N GLU A 27 17.86 7.58 -8.02
CA GLU A 27 18.61 6.32 -7.86
C GLU A 27 18.05 5.23 -8.76
N GLY A 28 16.73 5.05 -8.80
CA GLY A 28 16.09 4.09 -9.69
C GLY A 28 16.45 4.33 -11.16
N ASP A 29 16.43 5.59 -11.64
CA ASP A 29 16.83 5.96 -13.00
C ASP A 29 18.33 5.74 -13.25
N GLN A 30 19.21 5.86 -12.23
CA GLN A 30 20.64 5.54 -12.35
C GLN A 30 20.86 4.04 -12.56
N TYR A 31 20.17 3.18 -11.81
CA TYR A 31 20.24 1.72 -12.01
C TYR A 31 19.73 1.29 -13.40
N VAL A 32 18.63 1.88 -13.85
CA VAL A 32 18.12 1.63 -15.21
C VAL A 32 19.14 2.06 -16.27
N ARG A 33 19.77 3.22 -16.11
CA ARG A 33 20.83 3.69 -17.03
C ARG A 33 22.01 2.72 -17.03
N ALA A 34 22.53 2.34 -15.85
CA ALA A 34 23.63 1.38 -15.73
C ALA A 34 23.30 0.03 -16.40
N THR A 35 22.06 -0.43 -16.24
CA THR A 35 21.56 -1.64 -16.91
C THR A 35 21.63 -1.52 -18.44
N LEU A 36 21.17 -0.42 -18.99
CA LEU A 36 21.22 -0.19 -20.45
C LEU A 36 22.65 -0.03 -20.97
N GLU A 37 23.52 0.66 -20.22
CA GLU A 37 24.94 0.81 -20.55
C GLU A 37 25.64 -0.55 -20.56
N ALA A 38 25.36 -1.42 -19.59
CA ALA A 38 25.90 -2.79 -19.56
C ALA A 38 25.44 -3.61 -20.77
N ILE A 39 24.15 -3.55 -21.14
CA ILE A 39 23.60 -4.26 -22.31
C ILE A 39 24.24 -3.75 -23.61
N VAL A 40 24.52 -2.46 -23.71
CA VAL A 40 25.17 -1.86 -24.90
C VAL A 40 26.66 -2.22 -24.96
N ALA A 41 27.34 -2.28 -23.81
CA ALA A 41 28.75 -2.60 -23.73
C ALA A 41 29.06 -4.07 -24.04
N ALA A 42 28.17 -5.00 -23.60
CA ALA A 42 28.34 -6.44 -23.79
C ALA A 42 27.01 -7.10 -24.25
N PRO A 43 26.54 -6.83 -25.47
CA PRO A 43 25.26 -7.33 -25.96
C PRO A 43 25.21 -8.85 -26.13
N GLU A 44 26.35 -9.52 -26.15
CA GLU A 44 26.49 -10.97 -26.15
C GLU A 44 26.21 -11.61 -24.79
N GLU A 45 26.35 -10.89 -23.70
CA GLU A 45 26.06 -11.34 -22.33
C GLU A 45 24.57 -11.23 -21.98
N PHE A 46 23.78 -10.54 -22.82
CA PHE A 46 22.36 -10.42 -22.58
C PHE A 46 21.65 -11.78 -22.74
N PRO A 47 20.82 -12.20 -21.76
CA PRO A 47 20.09 -13.48 -21.78
C PRO A 47 19.08 -13.52 -22.94
N ARG A 48 19.42 -14.17 -24.06
CA ARG A 48 18.58 -14.24 -25.27
C ARG A 48 17.70 -15.49 -25.32
N GLU A 49 17.92 -16.43 -24.41
CA GLU A 49 17.17 -17.67 -24.28
C GLU A 49 15.86 -17.50 -23.52
N VAL A 50 15.66 -16.36 -22.88
CA VAL A 50 14.45 -16.00 -22.14
C VAL A 50 13.69 -14.87 -22.81
N ASP A 51 12.46 -14.60 -22.35
CA ASP A 51 11.71 -13.44 -22.81
C ASP A 51 12.52 -12.13 -22.64
N PRO A 52 12.51 -11.20 -23.60
CA PRO A 52 13.28 -9.95 -23.54
C PRO A 52 13.03 -9.13 -22.27
N ARG A 53 11.81 -9.13 -21.75
CA ARG A 53 11.48 -8.47 -20.48
C ARG A 53 12.18 -9.16 -19.32
N LEU A 54 12.14 -10.47 -19.25
CA LEU A 54 12.80 -11.26 -18.21
C LEU A 54 14.32 -11.06 -18.24
N GLY A 55 14.93 -11.08 -19.44
CA GLY A 55 16.36 -10.81 -19.63
C GLY A 55 16.76 -9.39 -19.19
N LEU A 56 15.92 -8.39 -19.46
CA LEU A 56 16.14 -7.02 -19.02
C LEU A 56 16.14 -6.88 -17.49
N TYR A 57 15.18 -7.49 -16.81
CA TYR A 57 15.11 -7.49 -15.35
C TYR A 57 16.24 -8.33 -14.74
N ARG A 58 16.66 -9.43 -15.37
CA ARG A 58 17.82 -10.21 -14.92
C ARG A 58 19.10 -9.38 -14.94
N THR A 59 19.33 -8.62 -16.01
CA THR A 59 20.49 -7.73 -16.10
C THR A 59 20.41 -6.61 -15.04
N PHE A 60 19.22 -6.04 -14.81
CA PHE A 60 19.01 -5.07 -13.75
C PHE A 60 19.34 -5.64 -12.36
N GLN A 61 18.89 -6.86 -12.04
CA GLN A 61 19.17 -7.51 -10.77
C GLN A 61 20.67 -7.78 -10.56
N ALA A 62 21.38 -8.17 -11.61
CA ALA A 62 22.83 -8.34 -11.54
C ALA A 62 23.56 -7.03 -11.21
N ILE A 63 23.16 -5.92 -11.83
CA ILE A 63 23.70 -4.57 -11.53
C ILE A 63 23.34 -4.16 -10.10
N TRP A 64 22.09 -4.37 -9.70
CA TRP A 64 21.63 -4.08 -8.34
C TRP A 64 22.45 -4.86 -7.29
N ALA A 65 22.60 -6.16 -7.44
CA ALA A 65 23.36 -7.01 -6.53
C ALA A 65 24.84 -6.64 -6.45
N SER A 66 25.45 -6.22 -7.58
CA SER A 66 26.86 -5.82 -7.62
C SER A 66 27.16 -4.49 -6.93
N SER A 67 26.14 -3.63 -6.79
CA SER A 67 26.29 -2.28 -6.21
C SER A 67 25.95 -2.19 -4.73
N GLN A 68 25.59 -3.31 -4.09
CA GLN A 68 25.25 -3.36 -2.67
C GLN A 68 26.44 -3.74 -1.79
N PRO A 69 27.21 -2.81 -1.24
CA PRO A 69 27.74 -2.98 0.10
C PRO A 69 27.22 -1.98 1.15
N GLU A 70 26.72 -0.79 0.82
CA GLU A 70 26.57 0.25 1.86
C GLU A 70 25.45 1.31 1.72
N ALA A 71 24.53 1.21 0.78
CA ALA A 71 23.64 2.33 0.48
C ALA A 71 22.17 2.13 0.87
N PHE A 72 21.87 2.02 2.18
CA PHE A 72 20.55 2.36 2.71
C PHE A 72 20.67 3.48 3.75
N GLY A 73 20.92 4.69 3.25
CA GLY A 73 20.90 5.93 4.02
C GLY A 73 20.11 6.99 3.28
N ALA A 74 18.98 7.38 3.86
CA ALA A 74 18.18 8.57 3.56
C ALA A 74 17.55 8.63 2.14
N ALA A 75 16.34 8.12 2.01
CA ALA A 75 15.43 8.45 0.91
C ALA A 75 15.13 9.96 0.94
N SER A 76 15.53 10.67 -0.11
CA SER A 76 15.09 12.06 -0.33
C SER A 76 13.64 12.02 -0.82
N ALA A 77 12.69 12.37 0.03
CA ALA A 77 11.29 12.47 -0.31
C ALA A 77 11.07 13.59 -1.35
N SER A 78 10.93 13.23 -2.61
CA SER A 78 10.45 14.11 -3.68
C SER A 78 9.30 13.43 -4.42
N GLY A 79 8.15 13.38 -3.80
CA GLY A 79 6.92 12.78 -4.35
C GLY A 79 5.70 13.46 -3.78
N THR A 80 4.50 13.05 -4.21
CA THR A 80 3.26 13.37 -3.49
C THR A 80 3.31 12.73 -2.11
N ASP A 81 2.61 13.31 -1.13
CA ASP A 81 2.60 12.79 0.25
C ASP A 81 2.33 11.27 0.31
N ASN A 82 1.37 10.78 -0.46
CA ASN A 82 1.04 9.35 -0.56
C ASN A 82 2.17 8.49 -1.14
N GLU A 83 2.93 9.01 -2.11
CA GLU A 83 4.07 8.31 -2.71
C GLU A 83 5.23 8.21 -1.72
N ALA A 84 5.48 9.27 -0.95
CA ALA A 84 6.49 9.29 0.10
C ALA A 84 6.18 8.28 1.22
N ILE A 85 4.92 8.18 1.65
CA ILE A 85 4.46 7.22 2.65
C ILE A 85 4.63 5.78 2.15
N ALA A 86 4.20 5.48 0.92
CA ALA A 86 4.35 4.16 0.33
C ALA A 86 5.83 3.75 0.24
N GLN A 87 6.70 4.67 -0.19
CA GLN A 87 8.14 4.45 -0.25
C GLN A 87 8.76 4.20 1.12
N ALA A 88 8.38 4.99 2.14
CA ALA A 88 8.86 4.81 3.51
C ALA A 88 8.48 3.44 4.10
N ARG A 89 7.30 2.92 3.76
CA ARG A 89 6.86 1.58 4.18
C ARG A 89 7.60 0.48 3.44
N LEU A 90 7.73 0.59 2.13
CA LEU A 90 8.50 -0.37 1.33
C LEU A 90 9.97 -0.40 1.76
N ALA A 91 10.55 0.72 2.17
CA ALA A 91 11.93 0.79 2.65
C ALA A 91 12.17 -0.02 3.94
N ARG A 92 11.14 -0.35 4.70
CA ARG A 92 11.22 -1.15 5.93
C ARG A 92 11.14 -2.65 5.70
N ILE A 93 10.70 -3.07 4.52
CA ILE A 93 10.64 -4.48 4.15
C ILE A 93 12.06 -4.97 3.88
N ALA A 94 12.39 -6.17 4.34
CA ALA A 94 13.68 -6.81 4.07
C ALA A 94 14.00 -6.80 2.55
N PRO A 95 15.24 -6.51 2.13
CA PRO A 95 15.56 -6.25 0.72
C PRO A 95 15.12 -7.33 -0.26
N LEU A 96 15.31 -8.61 0.07
CA LEU A 96 14.89 -9.73 -0.77
C LEU A 96 13.36 -9.90 -0.77
N SER A 97 12.70 -9.78 0.37
CA SER A 97 11.25 -9.85 0.51
C SER A 97 10.58 -8.73 -0.29
N ARG A 98 11.16 -7.52 -0.30
CA ARG A 98 10.72 -6.40 -1.14
C ARG A 98 10.87 -6.69 -2.63
N GLN A 99 12.02 -7.24 -3.04
CA GLN A 99 12.24 -7.61 -4.45
C GLN A 99 11.21 -8.65 -4.91
N ALA A 100 11.02 -9.72 -4.15
CA ALA A 100 10.04 -10.77 -4.43
C ALA A 100 8.62 -10.20 -4.57
N LEU A 101 8.19 -9.36 -3.61
CA LEU A 101 6.88 -8.71 -3.63
C LEU A 101 6.71 -7.81 -4.85
N LEU A 102 7.69 -6.93 -5.14
CA LEU A 102 7.60 -6.00 -6.27
C LEU A 102 7.59 -6.74 -7.62
N LEU A 103 8.39 -7.79 -7.78
CA LEU A 103 8.42 -8.58 -9.01
C LEU A 103 7.10 -9.30 -9.26
N THR A 104 6.52 -9.91 -8.24
CA THR A 104 5.28 -10.70 -8.38
C THR A 104 4.04 -9.80 -8.40
N ALA A 105 3.84 -8.95 -7.40
CA ALA A 105 2.61 -8.18 -7.22
C ALA A 105 2.54 -6.93 -8.12
N MET A 106 3.65 -6.22 -8.34
CA MET A 106 3.65 -4.99 -9.13
C MET A 106 3.99 -5.23 -10.60
N GLU A 107 4.98 -6.08 -10.87
CA GLU A 107 5.41 -6.37 -12.23
C GLU A 107 4.69 -7.57 -12.85
N GLY A 108 4.03 -8.40 -12.05
CA GLY A 108 3.24 -9.55 -12.53
C GLY A 108 4.07 -10.68 -13.12
N PHE A 109 5.31 -10.85 -12.66
CA PHE A 109 6.09 -12.05 -12.96
C PHE A 109 5.52 -13.25 -12.22
N THR A 110 5.66 -14.44 -12.81
CA THR A 110 5.35 -15.69 -12.11
C THR A 110 6.34 -15.92 -10.97
N THR A 111 6.01 -16.83 -10.06
CA THR A 111 6.91 -17.22 -8.97
C THR A 111 8.22 -17.79 -9.52
N GLU A 112 8.16 -18.57 -10.62
CA GLU A 112 9.33 -19.13 -11.30
C GLU A 112 10.21 -18.05 -11.96
N ASP A 113 9.58 -17.04 -12.62
CA ASP A 113 10.31 -15.92 -13.20
C ASP A 113 10.98 -15.08 -12.11
N ALA A 114 10.26 -14.79 -11.02
CA ALA A 114 10.82 -14.06 -9.88
C ALA A 114 11.99 -14.85 -9.23
N ALA A 115 11.85 -16.16 -9.08
CA ALA A 115 12.90 -17.04 -8.58
C ALA A 115 14.17 -16.97 -9.45
N TYR A 116 14.01 -17.04 -10.77
CA TYR A 116 15.10 -16.84 -11.73
C TYR A 116 15.76 -15.46 -11.58
N LEU A 117 14.97 -14.40 -11.36
CA LEU A 117 15.48 -13.04 -11.26
C LEU A 117 16.30 -12.78 -9.99
N ILE A 118 15.87 -13.31 -8.84
CA ILE A 118 16.54 -13.07 -7.55
C ILE A 118 17.43 -14.24 -7.09
N GLU A 119 17.66 -15.24 -7.95
CA GLU A 119 18.50 -16.42 -7.68
C GLU A 119 18.04 -17.23 -6.46
N ALA A 120 16.72 -17.42 -6.35
CA ALA A 120 16.07 -18.22 -5.32
C ALA A 120 15.30 -19.40 -5.91
N SER A 121 14.78 -20.28 -5.07
CA SER A 121 13.79 -21.27 -5.49
C SER A 121 12.37 -20.66 -5.51
N PRO A 122 11.41 -21.24 -6.26
CA PRO A 122 10.02 -20.78 -6.22
C PRO A 122 9.43 -20.80 -4.80
N ASP A 123 9.71 -21.82 -4.00
CA ASP A 123 9.23 -21.92 -2.62
C ASP A 123 9.79 -20.78 -1.75
N GLU A 124 11.07 -20.43 -1.91
CA GLU A 124 11.68 -19.28 -1.22
C GLU A 124 11.05 -17.95 -1.65
N VAL A 125 10.67 -17.79 -2.93
CA VAL A 125 9.96 -16.58 -3.39
C VAL A 125 8.60 -16.47 -2.70
N GLU A 126 7.84 -17.57 -2.57
CA GLU A 126 6.55 -17.57 -1.86
C GLU A 126 6.73 -17.19 -0.38
N GLU A 127 7.76 -17.72 0.28
CA GLU A 127 8.10 -17.37 1.67
C GLU A 127 8.48 -15.89 1.81
N LEU A 128 9.31 -15.34 0.90
CA LEU A 128 9.71 -13.95 0.89
C LEU A 128 8.51 -12.99 0.66
N VAL A 129 7.61 -13.35 -0.24
CA VAL A 129 6.37 -12.58 -0.47
C VAL A 129 5.48 -12.62 0.77
N ALA A 130 5.31 -13.79 1.39
CA ALA A 130 4.52 -13.91 2.62
C ALA A 130 5.14 -13.12 3.79
N GLU A 131 6.48 -13.05 3.87
CA GLU A 131 7.18 -12.22 4.85
C GLU A 131 6.95 -10.74 4.59
N ALA A 132 7.11 -10.27 3.34
CA ALA A 132 6.85 -8.88 2.98
C ALA A 132 5.41 -8.45 3.32
N LEU A 133 4.42 -9.30 3.03
CA LEU A 133 3.02 -9.03 3.37
C LEU A 133 2.80 -8.94 4.88
N ARG A 134 3.41 -9.83 5.67
CA ARG A 134 3.35 -9.77 7.14
C ARG A 134 3.98 -8.50 7.69
N GLU A 135 5.11 -8.06 7.13
CA GLU A 135 5.77 -6.80 7.52
C GLU A 135 4.88 -5.59 7.20
N ILE A 136 4.20 -5.58 6.05
CA ILE A 136 3.22 -4.54 5.69
C ILE A 136 2.04 -4.55 6.67
N GLU A 137 1.47 -5.72 6.95
CA GLU A 137 0.36 -5.86 7.92
C GLU A 137 0.75 -5.33 9.30
N GLN A 138 1.96 -5.64 9.78
CA GLN A 138 2.47 -5.13 11.06
C GLN A 138 2.62 -3.61 11.06
N GLN A 139 3.09 -3.02 9.95
CA GLN A 139 3.25 -1.57 9.80
C GLN A 139 1.91 -0.84 9.69
N THR A 140 0.88 -1.51 9.20
CA THR A 140 -0.47 -0.94 9.01
C THR A 140 -1.44 -1.32 10.12
N ARG A 141 -1.01 -2.10 11.14
CA ARG A 141 -1.89 -2.42 12.27
C ARG A 141 -2.38 -1.15 12.94
N SER A 142 -3.68 -1.01 13.03
CA SER A 142 -4.33 0.19 13.52
C SER A 142 -5.50 -0.15 14.45
N ARG A 143 -5.95 0.86 15.18
CA ARG A 143 -7.14 0.81 16.02
C ARG A 143 -8.29 1.43 15.25
N VAL A 144 -9.34 0.67 15.03
CA VAL A 144 -10.47 1.05 14.18
C VAL A 144 -11.70 1.28 15.04
N MET A 145 -12.31 2.45 14.91
CA MET A 145 -13.61 2.75 15.49
C MET A 145 -14.71 2.54 14.45
N ILE A 146 -15.84 2.00 14.88
CA ILE A 146 -17.00 1.77 14.02
C ILE A 146 -18.15 2.63 14.53
N ILE A 147 -18.81 3.36 13.63
CA ILE A 147 -20.03 4.14 13.89
C ILE A 147 -21.14 3.51 13.05
N GLU A 148 -21.98 2.70 13.68
CA GLU A 148 -22.99 1.88 12.99
C GLU A 148 -24.07 1.46 13.99
N ASP A 149 -25.33 1.77 13.69
CA ASP A 149 -26.46 1.48 14.58
C ASP A 149 -27.13 0.12 14.29
N GLU A 150 -26.89 -0.48 13.12
CA GLU A 150 -27.39 -1.81 12.78
C GLU A 150 -26.46 -2.91 13.34
N PRO A 151 -26.90 -3.68 14.38
CA PRO A 151 -25.98 -4.59 15.07
C PRO A 151 -25.36 -5.67 14.17
N LEU A 152 -26.11 -6.15 13.16
CA LEU A 152 -25.60 -7.18 12.24
C LEU A 152 -24.49 -6.62 11.34
N ILE A 153 -24.63 -5.37 10.88
CA ILE A 153 -23.63 -4.71 10.06
C ILE A 153 -22.41 -4.39 10.91
N ALA A 154 -22.61 -3.86 12.11
CA ALA A 154 -21.52 -3.59 13.05
C ALA A 154 -20.69 -4.85 13.35
N MET A 155 -21.34 -6.00 13.63
CA MET A 155 -20.67 -7.28 13.85
C MET A 155 -19.87 -7.75 12.60
N ASP A 156 -20.41 -7.56 11.39
CA ASP A 156 -19.70 -7.92 10.17
C ASP A 156 -18.48 -7.04 9.96
N LEU A 157 -18.60 -5.73 10.18
CA LEU A 157 -17.48 -4.79 10.12
C LEU A 157 -16.42 -5.10 11.18
N GLU A 158 -16.80 -5.39 12.42
CA GLU A 158 -15.86 -5.83 13.46
C GLU A 158 -15.07 -7.07 13.05
N GLN A 159 -15.77 -8.05 12.47
CA GLN A 159 -15.11 -9.27 12.01
C GLN A 159 -14.14 -8.98 10.85
N ILE A 160 -14.51 -8.12 9.90
CA ILE A 160 -13.64 -7.70 8.80
C ILE A 160 -12.38 -7.00 9.33
N VAL A 161 -12.53 -6.09 10.29
CA VAL A 161 -11.42 -5.37 10.93
C VAL A 161 -10.45 -6.33 11.62
N ARG A 162 -10.99 -7.26 12.42
CA ARG A 162 -10.17 -8.27 13.11
C ARG A 162 -9.49 -9.26 12.15
N ASP A 163 -10.19 -9.67 11.08
CA ASP A 163 -9.62 -10.54 10.03
C ASP A 163 -8.40 -9.90 9.33
N LEU A 164 -8.32 -8.57 9.31
CA LEU A 164 -7.17 -7.80 8.79
C LEU A 164 -6.07 -7.57 9.83
N GLY A 165 -6.22 -8.09 11.05
CA GLY A 165 -5.24 -7.93 12.13
C GLY A 165 -5.30 -6.59 12.87
N HIS A 166 -6.36 -5.78 12.65
CA HIS A 166 -6.56 -4.52 13.36
C HIS A 166 -7.37 -4.72 14.66
N ASP A 167 -7.25 -3.78 15.58
CA ASP A 167 -8.01 -3.76 16.83
C ASP A 167 -9.25 -2.87 16.69
N VAL A 168 -10.41 -3.34 17.19
CA VAL A 168 -11.62 -2.50 17.28
C VAL A 168 -11.60 -1.77 18.61
N THR A 169 -11.58 -0.42 18.60
CA THR A 169 -11.62 0.41 19.82
C THR A 169 -13.02 0.44 20.43
N GLY A 170 -14.04 0.33 19.58
CA GLY A 170 -15.44 0.23 19.99
C GLY A 170 -16.39 0.48 18.83
N VAL A 171 -17.68 0.25 19.13
CA VAL A 171 -18.81 0.51 18.24
C VAL A 171 -19.67 1.59 18.88
N ALA A 172 -19.97 2.67 18.16
CA ALA A 172 -20.87 3.72 18.56
C ALA A 172 -22.14 3.68 17.70
N VAL A 173 -23.30 3.87 18.30
CA VAL A 173 -24.60 3.82 17.61
C VAL A 173 -25.24 5.21 17.47
N THR A 174 -24.66 6.23 18.13
CA THR A 174 -25.08 7.63 18.05
C THR A 174 -23.89 8.56 17.86
N ARG A 175 -24.17 9.83 17.46
CA ARG A 175 -23.15 10.87 17.33
C ARG A 175 -22.40 11.11 18.64
N ASP A 176 -23.13 11.26 19.74
CA ASP A 176 -22.53 11.59 21.04
C ASP A 176 -21.64 10.45 21.57
N GLU A 177 -22.06 9.19 21.39
CA GLU A 177 -21.24 8.03 21.70
C GLU A 177 -19.96 7.99 20.84
N ALA A 178 -20.08 8.27 19.53
CA ALA A 178 -18.95 8.27 18.62
C ALA A 178 -17.89 9.29 19.03
N VAL A 179 -18.33 10.53 19.32
CA VAL A 179 -17.41 11.58 19.77
C VAL A 179 -16.76 11.22 21.12
N ALA A 180 -17.57 10.77 22.09
CA ALA A 180 -17.06 10.39 23.41
C ALA A 180 -16.03 9.26 23.30
N LEU A 181 -16.31 8.22 22.51
CA LEU A 181 -15.42 7.07 22.31
C LEU A 181 -14.12 7.49 21.63
N ALA A 182 -14.20 8.33 20.57
CA ALA A 182 -13.02 8.83 19.86
C ALA A 182 -12.12 9.69 20.75
N MET A 183 -12.70 10.46 21.69
CA MET A 183 -11.93 11.28 22.65
C MET A 183 -11.29 10.43 23.74
N GLN A 184 -11.95 9.35 24.16
CA GLN A 184 -11.42 8.44 25.17
C GLN A 184 -10.27 7.59 24.64
N ASP A 185 -10.40 7.07 23.42
CA ASP A 185 -9.45 6.16 22.80
C ASP A 185 -9.29 6.47 21.30
N ARG A 186 -8.41 7.42 20.99
CA ARG A 186 -8.18 7.92 19.63
C ARG A 186 -7.96 6.79 18.63
N PRO A 187 -8.88 6.59 17.66
CA PRO A 187 -8.71 5.60 16.61
C PRO A 187 -7.69 6.06 15.56
N GLY A 188 -7.07 5.12 14.87
CA GLY A 188 -6.26 5.36 13.68
C GLY A 188 -7.07 5.21 12.38
N LEU A 189 -8.34 4.78 12.47
CA LEU A 189 -9.29 4.73 11.34
C LEU A 189 -10.71 4.74 11.88
N VAL A 190 -11.61 5.42 11.18
CA VAL A 190 -13.05 5.41 11.46
C VAL A 190 -13.82 4.80 10.29
N LEU A 191 -14.67 3.81 10.58
CA LEU A 191 -15.70 3.31 9.65
C LEU A 191 -17.02 3.91 10.10
N ALA A 192 -17.74 4.65 9.24
CA ALA A 192 -18.93 5.39 9.65
C ALA A 192 -20.11 5.19 8.71
N ASP A 193 -21.28 4.82 9.26
CA ASP A 193 -22.54 5.07 8.53
C ASP A 193 -22.93 6.54 8.66
N ILE A 194 -23.71 7.00 7.72
CA ILE A 194 -24.28 8.36 7.68
C ILE A 194 -25.50 8.47 8.58
N GLN A 195 -26.37 7.46 8.60
CA GLN A 195 -27.63 7.46 9.32
C GLN A 195 -27.51 6.61 10.60
N LEU A 196 -27.88 7.19 11.75
CA LEU A 196 -27.76 6.55 13.04
C LEU A 196 -29.12 6.43 13.75
N ALA A 197 -29.20 5.61 14.78
CA ALA A 197 -30.41 5.16 15.47
C ALA A 197 -31.29 6.29 16.06
N ASP A 198 -30.68 7.40 16.45
CA ASP A 198 -31.37 8.55 17.07
C ASP A 198 -31.65 9.70 16.10
N ASP A 199 -31.72 9.39 14.80
CA ASP A 199 -31.77 10.38 13.71
C ASP A 199 -30.58 11.34 13.67
N SER A 200 -29.52 11.09 14.45
CA SER A 200 -28.27 11.81 14.36
C SER A 200 -27.49 11.42 13.09
N SER A 201 -26.55 12.26 12.71
CA SER A 201 -25.77 12.08 11.49
C SER A 201 -24.36 11.61 11.80
N GLY A 202 -23.96 10.47 11.22
CA GLY A 202 -22.55 10.03 11.24
C GLY A 202 -21.63 11.02 10.55
N ILE A 203 -22.10 11.81 9.59
CA ILE A 203 -21.34 12.92 8.99
C ILE A 203 -20.97 13.96 10.05
N ASP A 204 -21.93 14.34 10.91
CA ASP A 204 -21.69 15.34 11.93
C ASP A 204 -20.82 14.77 13.05
N ALA A 205 -20.96 13.48 13.41
CA ALA A 205 -20.03 12.81 14.31
C ALA A 205 -18.60 12.84 13.80
N VAL A 206 -18.40 12.52 12.52
CA VAL A 206 -17.08 12.57 11.87
C VAL A 206 -16.52 13.99 11.82
N LYS A 207 -17.34 15.00 11.52
CA LYS A 207 -16.89 16.41 11.54
C LYS A 207 -16.41 16.83 12.92
N ASP A 208 -17.13 16.47 13.97
CA ASP A 208 -16.73 16.78 15.34
C ASP A 208 -15.41 16.09 15.70
N ILE A 209 -15.25 14.81 15.35
CA ILE A 209 -14.00 14.08 15.56
C ILE A 209 -12.83 14.74 14.80
N LEU A 210 -13.04 15.07 13.51
CA LEU A 210 -12.01 15.70 12.68
C LEU A 210 -11.68 17.14 13.11
N SER A 211 -12.55 17.81 13.87
CA SER A 211 -12.21 19.10 14.47
C SER A 211 -11.19 19.01 15.61
N GLU A 212 -11.08 17.86 16.25
CA GLU A 212 -10.18 17.62 17.38
C GLU A 212 -8.86 16.98 16.95
N PHE A 213 -8.88 16.05 16.00
CA PHE A 213 -7.70 15.42 15.44
C PHE A 213 -7.94 14.85 14.05
N ASN A 214 -6.88 14.73 13.25
CA ASN A 214 -6.96 14.13 11.94
C ASN A 214 -6.95 12.60 12.04
N VAL A 215 -7.86 11.95 11.31
CA VAL A 215 -7.98 10.50 11.22
C VAL A 215 -8.61 10.12 9.87
N PRO A 216 -8.12 9.08 9.18
CA PRO A 216 -8.78 8.61 7.97
C PRO A 216 -10.19 8.09 8.28
N VAL A 217 -11.12 8.35 7.35
CA VAL A 217 -12.53 7.95 7.49
C VAL A 217 -12.98 7.22 6.24
N ILE A 218 -13.66 6.08 6.42
CA ILE A 218 -14.37 5.36 5.38
C ILE A 218 -15.85 5.42 5.68
N PHE A 219 -16.63 6.05 4.80
CA PHE A 219 -18.08 6.00 4.90
C PHE A 219 -18.64 4.73 4.26
N ILE A 220 -19.56 4.06 4.98
CA ILE A 220 -20.22 2.82 4.54
C ILE A 220 -21.72 3.04 4.71
N THR A 221 -22.46 3.36 3.63
CA THR A 221 -23.82 3.86 3.75
C THR A 221 -24.74 3.41 2.61
N ALA A 222 -26.05 3.38 2.87
CA ALA A 222 -27.08 3.21 1.84
C ALA A 222 -27.38 4.53 1.07
N PHE A 223 -26.87 5.68 1.52
CA PHE A 223 -27.20 7.01 0.99
C PHE A 223 -25.95 7.78 0.52
N PRO A 224 -25.20 7.28 -0.47
CA PRO A 224 -23.95 7.89 -0.94
C PRO A 224 -24.12 9.31 -1.48
N GLU A 225 -25.31 9.64 -2.01
CA GLU A 225 -25.64 10.97 -2.55
C GLU A 225 -25.58 12.09 -1.50
N ARG A 226 -25.71 11.76 -0.21
CA ARG A 226 -25.58 12.75 0.87
C ARG A 226 -24.16 13.28 1.06
N LEU A 227 -23.16 12.53 0.60
CA LEU A 227 -21.75 12.89 0.67
C LEU A 227 -21.17 13.42 -0.65
N LEU A 228 -21.82 13.09 -1.77
CA LEU A 228 -21.37 13.49 -3.12
C LEU A 228 -22.05 14.80 -3.53
N THR A 229 -21.93 15.84 -2.73
CA THR A 229 -22.59 17.14 -2.92
C THR A 229 -21.76 18.14 -3.72
N GLY A 230 -20.49 17.84 -4.00
CA GLY A 230 -19.53 18.77 -4.60
C GLY A 230 -18.98 19.80 -3.61
N GLU A 231 -19.42 19.79 -2.36
CA GLU A 231 -18.87 20.63 -1.28
C GLU A 231 -17.78 19.89 -0.52
N ARG A 232 -16.63 20.54 -0.31
CA ARG A 232 -15.51 19.94 0.43
C ARG A 232 -15.75 19.98 1.95
N PRO A 233 -15.23 18.98 2.71
CA PRO A 233 -14.41 17.85 2.27
C PRO A 233 -15.28 16.68 1.76
N GLU A 234 -15.03 16.21 0.53
CA GLU A 234 -15.56 14.93 0.08
C GLU A 234 -14.73 13.78 0.67
N PRO A 235 -15.36 12.66 1.09
CA PRO A 235 -14.64 11.53 1.65
C PRO A 235 -13.75 10.85 0.59
N THR A 236 -12.53 10.51 0.96
CA THR A 236 -11.61 9.76 0.09
C THR A 236 -12.13 8.35 -0.18
N PHE A 237 -12.85 7.76 0.79
CA PHE A 237 -13.38 6.41 0.70
C PHE A 237 -14.88 6.39 1.04
N LEU A 238 -15.66 5.90 0.08
CA LEU A 238 -17.11 5.75 0.20
C LEU A 238 -17.53 4.38 -0.33
N ILE A 239 -18.22 3.60 0.50
CA ILE A 239 -18.73 2.27 0.18
C ILE A 239 -20.25 2.28 0.31
N THR A 240 -20.94 1.79 -0.72
CA THR A 240 -22.40 1.70 -0.72
C THR A 240 -22.87 0.38 -0.13
N LYS A 241 -23.85 0.44 0.80
CA LYS A 241 -24.59 -0.73 1.29
C LYS A 241 -25.61 -1.21 0.22
N PRO A 242 -25.77 -2.54 -0.02
CA PRO A 242 -25.02 -3.64 0.58
C PRO A 242 -23.61 -3.76 0.00
N PHE A 243 -22.62 -4.06 0.82
CA PHE A 243 -21.22 -4.14 0.42
C PHE A 243 -20.73 -5.60 0.35
N GLN A 244 -19.63 -5.80 -0.37
CA GLN A 244 -18.85 -7.02 -0.32
C GLN A 244 -17.72 -6.88 0.71
N ARG A 245 -17.46 -7.93 1.49
CA ARG A 245 -16.37 -7.93 2.50
C ARG A 245 -15.00 -7.59 1.88
N SER A 246 -14.74 -8.08 0.66
CA SER A 246 -13.50 -7.76 -0.07
C SER A 246 -13.34 -6.28 -0.38
N THR A 247 -14.43 -5.56 -0.68
CA THR A 247 -14.41 -4.12 -0.93
C THR A 247 -14.04 -3.34 0.34
N VAL A 248 -14.63 -3.72 1.48
CA VAL A 248 -14.31 -3.10 2.78
C VAL A 248 -12.86 -3.38 3.17
N LYS A 249 -12.39 -4.64 3.02
CA LYS A 249 -10.98 -5.01 3.27
C LYS A 249 -10.02 -4.17 2.43
N ALA A 250 -10.29 -4.02 1.14
CA ALA A 250 -9.46 -3.22 0.24
C ALA A 250 -9.43 -1.75 0.64
N ALA A 251 -10.57 -1.16 0.99
CA ALA A 251 -10.65 0.24 1.41
C ALA A 251 -9.90 0.49 2.73
N ILE A 252 -10.05 -0.39 3.73
CA ILE A 252 -9.30 -0.32 5.00
C ILE A 252 -7.79 -0.38 4.72
N SER A 253 -7.35 -1.37 3.94
CA SER A 253 -5.93 -1.53 3.60
C SER A 253 -5.37 -0.29 2.88
N GLN A 254 -6.12 0.28 1.93
CA GLN A 254 -5.71 1.50 1.23
C GLN A 254 -5.67 2.72 2.16
N ALA A 255 -6.71 2.93 2.98
CA ALA A 255 -6.77 4.07 3.89
C ALA A 255 -5.60 4.08 4.87
N LEU A 256 -5.31 2.92 5.48
CA LEU A 256 -4.21 2.78 6.43
C LEU A 256 -2.83 2.78 5.75
N PHE A 257 -2.72 2.27 4.54
CA PHE A 257 -1.44 2.26 3.81
C PHE A 257 -0.97 3.67 3.46
N PHE A 258 -1.87 4.60 3.16
CA PHE A 258 -1.56 5.97 2.78
C PHE A 258 -1.73 6.99 3.91
N ASP A 259 -1.99 6.54 5.14
CA ASP A 259 -2.09 7.43 6.29
C ASP A 259 -0.71 7.73 6.89
N GLU A 260 -0.34 9.01 6.93
CA GLU A 260 0.93 9.49 7.52
C GLU A 260 1.05 9.17 9.00
N ALA A 261 -0.06 9.23 9.75
CA ALA A 261 -0.07 8.99 11.19
C ALA A 261 0.31 7.56 11.58
N THR A 262 0.20 6.60 10.65
CA THR A 262 0.57 5.19 10.89
C THR A 262 2.04 4.89 10.51
N VAL A 263 2.78 5.84 9.94
CA VAL A 263 4.23 5.69 9.73
C VAL A 263 4.92 5.94 11.07
N PRO A 264 5.48 4.92 11.76
CA PRO A 264 6.17 5.15 13.02
C PRO A 264 7.35 6.09 12.78
N GLU A 265 7.46 7.13 13.62
CA GLU A 265 8.59 8.04 13.62
C GLU A 265 9.88 7.22 13.65
N ALA A 266 10.82 7.47 12.74
CA ALA A 266 12.10 6.78 12.74
C ALA A 266 12.74 7.05 14.11
N ALA A 267 12.99 5.99 14.88
CA ALA A 267 13.71 6.11 16.14
C ALA A 267 15.06 6.80 15.84
N ALA A 268 15.19 8.03 16.37
CA ALA A 268 16.36 8.86 16.25
C ALA A 268 17.58 8.23 16.94
#